data_c692e2bf8d772bff3437e1504a0fb8bd
#
_entry.id   c692e2bf8d772bff3437e1504a0fb8bd
#
_cell.length_a   1.000
_cell.length_b   1.000
_cell.length_c   1.000
_cell.angle_alpha   90.00
_cell.angle_beta   90.00
_cell.angle_gamma   90.00
#
_symmetry.space_group_name_H-M   'P 1'
#
loop_
_entity.id
_entity.type
_entity.pdbx_description
1 polymer ?
#
loop_
_entity_poly.entity_id
_entity_poly.type
_entity_poly.pdbx_seq_one_letter_code
_entity_poly.pdbx_strand_id
1 'polypeptide(L)'
;MRTRAKICGITRVEDVHAVVNAGCDAIGFVFYPPSPRHVTLAQAEILIRAVPAYVQAVGLFVNSRADEIQAILNKVPLDILQFHGDETPEQCQVIAQQVGRRWYKAIQVQP
;
A
#
# COMPACT_ATOMS: atom_id res chain seq x y z
N MET A 1 12.67 22.77 2.91
CA MET A 1 12.18 21.53 2.29
C MET A 1 11.50 20.67 3.35
N ARG A 2 10.27 20.25 3.11
CA ARG A 2 9.50 19.47 4.06
C ARG A 2 9.87 17.98 3.93
N THR A 3 10.06 17.32 5.07
CA THR A 3 10.24 15.87 5.09
C THR A 3 8.91 15.19 4.72
N ARG A 4 8.95 14.25 3.80
CA ARG A 4 7.78 13.48 3.42
C ARG A 4 7.49 12.43 4.48
N ALA A 5 6.20 12.24 4.78
CA ALA A 5 5.76 11.30 5.80
C ALA A 5 4.80 10.27 5.21
N LYS A 6 5.10 9.00 5.41
CA LYS A 6 4.23 7.89 5.05
C LYS A 6 3.84 7.15 6.32
N ILE A 7 2.54 6.90 6.46
CA ILE A 7 2.00 6.12 7.58
C ILE A 7 1.48 4.80 7.02
N CYS A 8 2.01 3.70 7.48
CA CYS A 8 1.66 2.37 6.99
C CYS A 8 0.88 1.59 8.05
N GLY A 9 -0.06 0.76 7.59
CA GLY A 9 -0.79 -0.14 8.48
C GLY A 9 -2.05 0.44 9.07
N ILE A 10 -2.66 1.39 8.39
CA ILE A 10 -3.94 1.96 8.79
C ILE A 10 -5.05 0.93 8.58
N THR A 11 -5.91 0.75 9.58
CA THR A 11 -7.03 -0.20 9.53
C THR A 11 -8.38 0.44 9.83
N ARG A 12 -8.42 1.72 10.20
CA ARG A 12 -9.65 2.40 10.59
C ARG A 12 -9.77 3.76 9.90
N VAL A 13 -11.01 4.13 9.55
CA VAL A 13 -11.29 5.41 8.90
C VAL A 13 -10.87 6.59 9.76
N GLU A 14 -11.09 6.50 11.08
CA GLU A 14 -10.70 7.58 12.00
C GLU A 14 -9.21 7.88 11.92
N ASP A 15 -8.40 6.83 11.75
CA ASP A 15 -6.95 6.98 11.63
C ASP A 15 -6.55 7.60 10.29
N VAL A 16 -7.29 7.28 9.21
CA VAL A 16 -7.08 7.95 7.92
C VAL A 16 -7.28 9.46 8.08
N HIS A 17 -8.38 9.87 8.69
CA HIS A 17 -8.66 11.30 8.89
C HIS A 17 -7.60 11.96 9.78
N ALA A 18 -7.17 11.27 10.85
CA ALA A 18 -6.17 11.81 11.76
C ALA A 18 -4.84 12.06 11.07
N VAL A 19 -4.34 11.10 10.29
CA VAL A 19 -3.03 11.25 9.63
C VAL A 19 -3.09 12.22 8.45
N VAL A 20 -4.22 12.31 7.76
CA VAL A 20 -4.41 13.31 6.70
C VAL A 20 -4.38 14.72 7.31
N ASN A 21 -5.08 14.92 8.42
CA ASN A 21 -5.10 16.20 9.12
C ASN A 21 -3.72 16.58 9.68
N ALA A 22 -2.91 15.58 10.02
CA ALA A 22 -1.54 15.79 10.47
C ALA A 22 -0.56 16.10 9.33
N GLY A 23 -1.00 16.01 8.08
CA GLY A 23 -0.18 16.37 6.92
C GLY A 23 0.63 15.24 6.33
N CYS A 24 0.17 13.99 6.41
CA CYS A 24 0.89 12.88 5.78
C CYS A 24 0.87 12.99 4.25
N ASP A 25 1.89 12.43 3.60
CA ASP A 25 2.02 12.45 2.14
C ASP A 25 1.53 11.14 1.51
N ALA A 26 1.53 10.05 2.27
CA ALA A 26 1.11 8.74 1.79
C ALA A 26 0.56 7.90 2.94
N ILE A 27 -0.40 7.05 2.60
CA ILE A 27 -1.00 6.10 3.55
C ILE A 27 -0.85 4.70 2.95
N GLY A 28 -0.34 3.76 3.75
CA GLY A 28 -0.16 2.37 3.34
C GLY A 28 -1.20 1.45 3.95
N PHE A 29 -1.70 0.53 3.13
CA PHE A 29 -2.62 -0.52 3.55
C PHE A 29 -1.93 -1.87 3.35
N VAL A 30 -2.03 -2.74 4.34
CA VAL A 30 -1.32 -4.03 4.35
C VAL A 30 -2.24 -5.13 3.84
N PHE A 31 -1.91 -5.69 2.67
CA PHE A 31 -2.66 -6.80 2.05
C PHE A 31 -1.94 -8.13 2.28
N TYR A 32 -1.48 -8.34 3.51
CA TYR A 32 -0.77 -9.56 3.91
C TYR A 32 -1.49 -10.17 5.10
N PRO A 33 -2.27 -11.26 4.91
CA PRO A 33 -3.12 -11.81 5.97
C PRO A 33 -2.44 -12.13 7.30
N PRO A 34 -1.18 -12.63 7.34
CA PRO A 34 -0.52 -12.86 8.63
C PRO A 34 -0.21 -11.60 9.45
N SER A 35 -0.27 -10.43 8.84
CA SER A 35 0.01 -9.18 9.57
C SER A 35 -1.14 -8.82 10.49
N PRO A 36 -0.87 -8.35 11.73
CA PRO A 36 -1.94 -7.83 12.60
C PRO A 36 -2.59 -6.56 12.06
N ARG A 37 -1.96 -5.90 11.07
CA ARG A 37 -2.50 -4.70 10.42
C ARG A 37 -3.15 -5.02 9.07
N HIS A 38 -3.40 -6.30 8.80
CA HIS A 38 -4.01 -6.74 7.55
C HIS A 38 -5.40 -6.15 7.39
N VAL A 39 -5.69 -5.68 6.17
CA VAL A 39 -7.03 -5.25 5.77
C VAL A 39 -7.58 -6.20 4.72
N THR A 40 -8.87 -6.49 4.79
CA THR A 40 -9.56 -7.23 3.74
C THR A 40 -9.84 -6.29 2.58
N LEU A 41 -10.21 -6.86 1.43
CA LEU A 41 -10.61 -6.05 0.28
C LEU A 41 -11.78 -5.12 0.63
N ALA A 42 -12.78 -5.63 1.35
CA ALA A 42 -13.94 -4.84 1.75
C ALA A 42 -13.54 -3.67 2.66
N GLN A 43 -12.66 -3.92 3.63
CA GLN A 43 -12.15 -2.85 4.50
C GLN A 43 -11.37 -1.80 3.70
N ALA A 44 -10.52 -2.26 2.78
CA ALA A 44 -9.71 -1.35 1.96
C ALA A 44 -10.59 -0.47 1.07
N GLU A 45 -11.68 -1.00 0.53
CA GLU A 45 -12.62 -0.21 -0.26
C GLU A 45 -13.24 0.94 0.55
N ILE A 46 -13.53 0.69 1.81
CA ILE A 46 -14.07 1.73 2.70
C ILE A 46 -12.99 2.76 3.04
N LEU A 47 -11.79 2.27 3.40
CA LEU A 47 -10.67 3.14 3.81
C LEU A 47 -10.20 4.05 2.69
N ILE A 48 -10.13 3.53 1.47
CA ILE A 48 -9.62 4.31 0.32
C ILE A 48 -10.50 5.51 0.00
N ARG A 49 -11.79 5.43 0.29
CA ARG A 49 -12.72 6.54 0.06
C ARG A 49 -12.39 7.75 0.95
N ALA A 50 -11.76 7.52 2.08
CA ALA A 50 -11.38 8.58 3.01
C ALA A 50 -10.03 9.22 2.66
N VAL A 51 -9.27 8.62 1.73
CA VAL A 51 -7.97 9.15 1.31
C VAL A 51 -8.18 10.21 0.23
N PRO A 52 -7.78 11.47 0.47
CA PRO A 52 -7.96 12.52 -0.54
C PRO A 52 -6.98 12.35 -1.70
N ALA A 53 -7.31 12.96 -2.83
CA ALA A 53 -6.53 12.81 -4.06
C ALA A 53 -5.08 13.30 -3.94
N TYR A 54 -4.80 14.19 -3.01
CA TYR A 54 -3.44 14.72 -2.83
C TYR A 54 -2.58 13.86 -1.88
N VAL A 55 -3.11 12.74 -1.37
CA VAL A 55 -2.36 11.79 -0.55
C VAL A 55 -2.23 10.48 -1.32
N GLN A 56 -1.01 9.97 -1.45
CA GLN A 56 -0.78 8.72 -2.19
C GLN A 56 -1.25 7.52 -1.38
N ALA A 57 -1.90 6.57 -2.05
CA ALA A 57 -2.31 5.31 -1.47
C ALA A 57 -1.32 4.23 -1.87
N VAL A 58 -0.75 3.55 -0.88
CA VAL A 58 0.28 2.53 -1.05
C VAL A 58 -0.27 1.19 -0.59
N GLY A 59 -0.12 0.15 -1.42
CA GLY A 59 -0.46 -1.22 -1.02
C GLY A 59 0.80 -2.00 -0.72
N LEU A 60 0.86 -2.61 0.48
CA LEU A 60 1.96 -3.48 0.88
C LEU A 60 1.60 -4.92 0.56
N PHE A 61 2.45 -5.59 -0.19
CA PHE A 61 2.28 -6.97 -0.63
C PHE A 61 3.48 -7.83 -0.25
N VAL A 62 3.22 -9.09 0.07
CA VAL A 62 4.26 -10.06 0.41
C VAL A 62 4.04 -11.29 -0.46
N ASN A 63 4.94 -11.50 -1.41
CA ASN A 63 4.94 -12.67 -2.33
C ASN A 63 3.61 -12.87 -3.06
N SER A 64 2.89 -11.79 -3.35
CA SER A 64 1.63 -11.85 -4.09
C SER A 64 1.88 -11.95 -5.58
N ARG A 65 0.97 -12.64 -6.28
CA ARG A 65 1.03 -12.74 -7.74
C ARG A 65 0.40 -11.52 -8.37
N ALA A 66 0.75 -11.26 -9.64
CA ALA A 66 0.22 -10.12 -10.37
C ALA A 66 -1.30 -10.15 -10.48
N ASP A 67 -1.90 -11.33 -10.68
CA ASP A 67 -3.36 -11.46 -10.78
C ASP A 67 -4.06 -11.14 -9.46
N GLU A 68 -3.44 -11.50 -8.33
CA GLU A 68 -3.96 -11.17 -7.01
C GLU A 68 -3.94 -9.66 -6.77
N ILE A 69 -2.84 -9.03 -7.14
CA ILE A 69 -2.69 -7.57 -7.02
C ILE A 69 -3.68 -6.86 -7.95
N GLN A 70 -3.83 -7.35 -9.17
CA GLN A 70 -4.77 -6.75 -10.12
C GLN A 70 -6.21 -6.83 -9.62
N ALA A 71 -6.60 -7.93 -9.00
CA ALA A 71 -7.93 -8.08 -8.41
C ALA A 71 -8.19 -7.01 -7.35
N ILE A 72 -7.18 -6.71 -6.53
CA ILE A 72 -7.27 -5.64 -5.52
C ILE A 72 -7.36 -4.27 -6.20
N LEU A 73 -6.52 -4.01 -7.21
CA LEU A 73 -6.50 -2.73 -7.91
C LEU A 73 -7.82 -2.45 -8.64
N ASN A 74 -8.54 -3.49 -9.05
CA ASN A 74 -9.84 -3.32 -9.70
C ASN A 74 -10.88 -2.71 -8.74
N LYS A 75 -10.68 -2.84 -7.45
CA LYS A 75 -11.60 -2.36 -6.41
C LYS A 75 -11.02 -1.20 -5.60
N VAL A 76 -9.69 -1.15 -5.45
CA VAL A 76 -9.00 -0.17 -4.60
C VAL A 76 -7.93 0.52 -5.44
N PRO A 77 -8.11 1.81 -5.78
CA PRO A 77 -7.17 2.51 -6.66
C PRO A 77 -5.89 2.92 -5.92
N LEU A 78 -4.98 1.97 -5.78
CA LEU A 78 -3.67 2.22 -5.19
C LEU A 78 -2.77 2.94 -6.19
N ASP A 79 -1.95 3.85 -5.71
CA ASP A 79 -1.00 4.60 -6.54
C ASP A 79 0.35 3.89 -6.67
N ILE A 80 0.78 3.23 -5.61
CA ILE A 80 2.13 2.65 -5.50
C ILE A 80 2.02 1.27 -4.86
N LEU A 81 2.87 0.34 -5.31
CA LEU A 81 3.01 -0.97 -4.69
C LEU A 81 4.29 -0.99 -3.85
N GLN A 82 4.19 -1.50 -2.63
CA GLN A 82 5.34 -1.76 -1.78
C GLN A 82 5.49 -3.27 -1.63
N PHE A 83 6.62 -3.82 -2.08
CA PHE A 83 6.90 -5.24 -1.94
C PHE A 83 7.75 -5.47 -0.69
N HIS A 84 7.31 -6.38 0.17
CA HIS A 84 7.94 -6.60 1.47
C HIS A 84 8.27 -8.08 1.71
N GLY A 85 8.21 -8.91 0.68
CA GLY A 85 8.51 -10.33 0.75
C GLY A 85 9.86 -10.69 0.15
N ASP A 86 9.95 -11.87 -0.43
CA ASP A 86 11.17 -12.39 -1.03
C ASP A 86 11.29 -12.07 -2.52
N GLU A 87 10.43 -11.21 -3.04
CA GLU A 87 10.44 -10.85 -4.45
C GLU A 87 11.78 -10.24 -4.85
N THR A 88 12.34 -10.71 -5.95
CA THR A 88 13.53 -10.07 -6.54
C THR A 88 13.15 -8.75 -7.20
N PRO A 89 14.11 -7.83 -7.41
CA PRO A 89 13.81 -6.60 -8.15
C PRO A 89 13.21 -6.87 -9.54
N GLU A 90 13.66 -7.92 -10.21
CA GLU A 90 13.14 -8.30 -11.53
C GLU A 90 11.69 -8.74 -11.46
N GLN A 91 11.34 -9.52 -10.43
CA GLN A 91 9.96 -9.95 -10.20
C GLN A 91 9.07 -8.74 -9.89
N CYS A 92 9.53 -7.83 -9.06
CA CYS A 92 8.80 -6.61 -8.74
C CYS A 92 8.53 -5.79 -9.99
N GLN A 93 9.54 -5.63 -10.85
CA GLN A 93 9.41 -4.87 -12.10
C GLN A 93 8.39 -5.49 -13.03
N VAL A 94 8.41 -6.81 -13.20
CA VAL A 94 7.47 -7.53 -14.06
C VAL A 94 6.04 -7.37 -13.54
N ILE A 95 5.84 -7.57 -12.23
CA ILE A 95 4.52 -7.45 -11.62
C ILE A 95 3.99 -6.02 -11.76
N ALA A 96 4.82 -5.04 -11.44
CA ALA A 96 4.43 -3.63 -11.50
C ALA A 96 4.06 -3.21 -12.92
N GLN A 97 4.80 -3.68 -13.92
CA GLN A 97 4.47 -3.41 -15.33
C GLN A 97 3.13 -4.03 -15.72
N GLN A 98 2.88 -5.25 -15.29
CA GLN A 98 1.63 -5.94 -15.63
C GLN A 98 0.41 -5.23 -15.08
N VAL A 99 0.52 -4.66 -13.88
CA VAL A 99 -0.62 -3.96 -13.24
C VAL A 99 -0.58 -2.44 -13.45
N GLY A 100 0.48 -1.92 -14.08
CA GLY A 100 0.58 -0.51 -14.43
C GLY A 100 0.77 0.42 -13.25
N ARG A 101 1.60 0.03 -12.28
CA ARG A 101 1.85 0.85 -11.08
C ARG A 101 3.34 0.99 -10.83
N ARG A 102 3.71 2.11 -10.20
CA ARG A 102 5.07 2.30 -9.68
C ARG A 102 5.23 1.46 -8.42
N TRP A 103 6.47 1.17 -8.07
CA TRP A 103 6.75 0.28 -6.95
C TRP A 103 8.05 0.65 -6.26
N TYR A 104 8.18 0.16 -5.03
CA TYR A 104 9.46 0.09 -4.35
C TYR A 104 9.51 -1.16 -3.49
N LYS A 105 10.75 -1.60 -3.20
CA LYS A 105 11.00 -2.76 -2.36
C LYS A 105 11.41 -2.27 -0.97
N ALA A 106 10.70 -2.71 0.05
CA ALA A 106 11.10 -2.42 1.42
C ALA A 106 12.29 -3.32 1.79
N ILE A 107 13.35 -2.70 2.28
CA ILE A 107 14.54 -3.43 2.73
C ILE A 107 14.47 -3.53 4.25
N GLN A 108 14.53 -4.76 4.77
CA GLN A 108 14.64 -4.96 6.19
C GLN A 108 16.10 -4.79 6.59
N VAL A 109 16.34 -3.82 7.46
CA VAL A 109 17.66 -3.63 8.04
C VAL A 109 17.76 -4.55 9.26
N GLN A 110 18.62 -5.52 9.18
CA GLN A 110 18.90 -6.40 10.31
C GLN A 110 19.77 -5.66 11.32
N PRO A 111 19.44 -5.73 12.61
CA PRO A 111 20.28 -5.10 13.62
C PRO A 111 21.64 -5.78 13.77
#